data_12e29f674e1e27a7f2705654f280d7bd
#
_entry.id   12e29f674e1e27a7f2705654f280d7bd
#
_cell.length_a   1.000
_cell.length_b   1.000
_cell.length_c   1.000
_cell.angle_alpha   90.00
_cell.angle_beta   90.00
_cell.angle_gamma   90.00
#
_symmetry.space_group_name_H-M   'P 1'
#
loop_
_entity.id
_entity.type
_entity.pdbx_description
1 polymer ?
#
loop_
_entity_poly.entity_id
_entity_poly.type
_entity_poly.pdbx_seq_one_letter_code
_entity_poly.pdbx_strand_id
1 'polypeptide(L)'
;VNILKPASNNKIIINLPATVEMSTPNIYGDQIEWMHNNLKTRNHICLSLHPHNDRGTAVAASEFGLMAGADRVEGTLFGNGERTGNVDIVTLALNMLTQGVEPNLDFSNINSVMREVEYCNQLPVHPRHPYAGDLVFTAFSGSHQDAIKKGFHAIKQSNNPQWEVPYLPIDPADLGRNYDCLLYTSDA
;
A
#
# COMPACT_ATOMS: atom_id res chain seq x y z
N VAL A 1 17.06 -8.28 24.26
CA VAL A 1 17.53 -9.08 23.12
C VAL A 1 18.64 -10.03 23.55
N ASN A 2 19.72 -9.54 24.15
CA ASN A 2 20.87 -10.39 24.53
C ASN A 2 20.52 -11.53 25.52
N ILE A 3 19.48 -11.36 26.35
CA ILE A 3 19.01 -12.38 27.30
C ILE A 3 18.29 -13.52 26.58
N LEU A 4 17.54 -13.19 25.51
CA LEU A 4 16.73 -14.15 24.75
C LEU A 4 17.55 -14.98 23.77
N LYS A 5 18.81 -14.63 23.53
CA LYS A 5 19.77 -15.35 22.67
C LYS A 5 19.16 -15.77 21.31
N PRO A 6 18.73 -14.80 20.45
CA PRO A 6 18.18 -15.13 19.16
C PRO A 6 19.18 -15.89 18.29
N ALA A 7 18.68 -16.79 17.45
CA ALA A 7 19.45 -17.60 16.53
C ALA A 7 18.69 -17.72 15.19
N SER A 8 19.34 -18.25 14.15
CA SER A 8 18.73 -18.40 12.82
C SER A 8 17.44 -19.24 12.83
N ASN A 9 17.38 -20.23 13.70
CA ASN A 9 16.21 -21.11 13.90
C ASN A 9 15.26 -20.62 15.02
N ASN A 10 15.58 -19.51 15.68
CA ASN A 10 14.79 -18.93 16.76
C ASN A 10 14.89 -17.40 16.70
N LYS A 11 14.31 -16.81 15.65
CA LYS A 11 14.26 -15.35 15.48
C LYS A 11 13.35 -14.72 16.51
N ILE A 12 13.73 -13.54 16.98
CA ILE A 12 12.93 -12.69 17.84
C ILE A 12 12.31 -11.58 17.01
N ILE A 13 11.03 -11.32 17.23
CA ILE A 13 10.35 -10.17 16.64
C ILE A 13 10.45 -9.00 17.61
N ILE A 14 10.98 -7.88 17.14
CA ILE A 14 10.93 -6.60 17.83
C ILE A 14 9.93 -5.73 17.08
N ASN A 15 8.81 -5.43 17.74
CA ASN A 15 7.77 -4.59 17.19
C ASN A 15 7.99 -3.13 17.64
N LEU A 16 7.98 -2.21 16.69
CA LEU A 16 8.17 -0.77 16.88
C LEU A 16 6.88 -0.04 16.49
N PRO A 17 5.92 0.10 17.42
CA PRO A 17 4.66 0.77 17.12
C PRO A 17 4.83 2.28 17.05
N ALA A 18 4.20 2.92 16.06
CA ALA A 18 3.94 4.35 16.03
C ALA A 18 2.48 4.58 16.45
N THR A 19 2.21 4.47 17.75
CA THR A 19 0.87 4.34 18.33
C THR A 19 -0.07 5.50 18.01
N VAL A 20 0.45 6.72 17.89
CA VAL A 20 -0.30 7.94 17.55
C VAL A 20 0.45 8.83 16.55
N GLU A 21 1.37 8.25 15.77
CA GLU A 21 2.18 8.97 14.77
C GLU A 21 2.78 10.29 15.30
N MET A 22 3.48 10.25 16.42
CA MET A 22 4.08 11.45 17.04
C MET A 22 5.13 12.14 16.15
N SER A 23 5.82 11.37 15.29
CA SER A 23 6.82 11.87 14.36
C SER A 23 6.33 11.89 12.91
N THR A 24 7.04 12.64 12.07
CA THR A 24 6.86 12.58 10.63
C THR A 24 7.42 11.27 10.06
N PRO A 25 6.97 10.81 8.87
CA PRO A 25 7.42 9.55 8.28
C PRO A 25 8.94 9.39 8.14
N ASN A 26 9.64 10.47 7.73
CA ASN A 26 11.10 10.47 7.62
C ASN A 26 11.78 10.27 8.98
N ILE A 27 11.31 10.94 10.04
CA ILE A 27 11.86 10.76 11.40
C ILE A 27 11.60 9.33 11.91
N TYR A 28 10.43 8.76 11.60
CA TYR A 28 10.16 7.36 11.91
C TYR A 28 11.14 6.44 11.17
N GLY A 29 11.40 6.69 9.89
CA GLY A 29 12.42 5.99 9.11
C GLY A 29 13.80 6.08 9.76
N ASP A 30 14.24 7.27 10.18
CA ASP A 30 15.52 7.47 10.87
C ASP A 30 15.62 6.65 12.18
N GLN A 31 14.52 6.55 12.94
CA GLN A 31 14.46 5.71 14.15
C GLN A 31 14.62 4.23 13.81
N ILE A 32 13.99 3.76 12.73
CA ILE A 32 14.10 2.37 12.26
C ILE A 32 15.53 2.07 11.79
N GLU A 33 16.14 2.97 11.02
CA GLU A 33 17.53 2.84 10.57
C GLU A 33 18.49 2.78 11.75
N TRP A 34 18.28 3.64 12.75
CA TRP A 34 19.08 3.62 13.97
C TRP A 34 18.93 2.26 14.69
N MET A 35 17.72 1.73 14.82
CA MET A 35 17.48 0.41 15.42
C MET A 35 18.15 -0.69 14.60
N HIS A 36 17.99 -0.67 13.27
CA HIS A 36 18.62 -1.60 12.35
C HIS A 36 20.13 -1.68 12.56
N ASN A 37 20.80 -0.53 12.66
CA ASN A 37 22.25 -0.42 12.76
C ASN A 37 22.78 -0.72 14.16
N ASN A 38 21.99 -0.56 15.22
CA ASN A 38 22.45 -0.68 16.61
C ASN A 38 22.02 -1.98 17.31
N LEU A 39 21.12 -2.76 16.72
CA LEU A 39 20.73 -4.06 17.25
C LEU A 39 21.85 -5.10 17.04
N LYS A 40 22.40 -5.61 18.13
CA LYS A 40 23.30 -6.77 18.06
C LYS A 40 22.54 -7.98 17.54
N THR A 41 23.20 -8.84 16.77
CA THR A 41 22.58 -10.04 16.16
C THR A 41 21.40 -9.73 15.26
N ARG A 42 21.46 -8.62 14.51
CA ARG A 42 20.38 -8.11 13.63
C ARG A 42 19.80 -9.20 12.71
N ASN A 43 20.64 -10.08 12.18
CA ASN A 43 20.21 -11.17 11.27
C ASN A 43 19.29 -12.20 11.93
N HIS A 44 19.25 -12.24 13.26
CA HIS A 44 18.36 -13.15 14.01
C HIS A 44 17.14 -12.41 14.60
N ILE A 45 16.89 -11.19 14.16
CA ILE A 45 15.78 -10.36 14.62
C ILE A 45 14.88 -10.02 13.42
N CYS A 46 13.59 -10.18 13.58
CA CYS A 46 12.59 -9.58 12.71
C CYS A 46 12.20 -8.23 13.28
N LEU A 47 12.63 -7.16 12.60
CA LEU A 47 12.24 -5.80 12.96
C LEU A 47 10.88 -5.48 12.32
N SER A 48 9.85 -5.39 13.15
CA SER A 48 8.46 -5.23 12.71
C SER A 48 7.94 -3.83 13.02
N LEU A 49 7.23 -3.24 12.09
CA LEU A 49 6.60 -1.94 12.22
C LEU A 49 5.10 -2.11 12.48
N HIS A 50 4.54 -1.21 13.29
CA HIS A 50 3.12 -1.18 13.58
C HIS A 50 2.60 0.27 13.61
N PRO A 51 2.55 0.97 12.47
CA PRO A 51 2.08 2.34 12.44
C PRO A 51 0.56 2.41 12.52
N HIS A 52 0.06 3.36 13.33
CA HIS A 52 -1.30 3.87 13.24
C HIS A 52 -1.36 5.06 12.27
N ASN A 53 -2.57 5.53 11.97
CA ASN A 53 -2.80 6.54 10.93
C ASN A 53 -3.32 7.88 11.48
N ASP A 54 -2.89 8.25 12.68
CA ASP A 54 -3.41 9.43 13.39
C ASP A 54 -3.09 10.76 12.69
N ARG A 55 -2.02 10.79 11.88
CA ARG A 55 -1.66 11.93 11.03
C ARG A 55 -2.04 11.73 9.55
N GLY A 56 -2.62 10.58 9.19
CA GLY A 56 -2.89 10.22 7.79
C GLY A 56 -1.63 9.84 7.00
N THR A 57 -0.53 9.46 7.65
CA THR A 57 0.77 9.20 7.00
C THR A 57 1.32 7.79 7.26
N ALA A 58 0.51 6.87 7.78
CA ALA A 58 0.96 5.53 8.15
C ALA A 58 1.57 4.74 7.00
N VAL A 59 1.03 4.86 5.77
CA VAL A 59 1.59 4.22 4.58
C VAL A 59 2.98 4.77 4.29
N ALA A 60 3.15 6.09 4.23
CA ALA A 60 4.45 6.71 4.00
C ALA A 60 5.46 6.35 5.10
N ALA A 61 5.03 6.33 6.37
CA ALA A 61 5.88 5.91 7.48
C ALA A 61 6.35 4.46 7.34
N SER A 62 5.48 3.57 6.86
CA SER A 62 5.82 2.17 6.59
C SER A 62 6.81 2.04 5.43
N GLU A 63 6.62 2.79 4.35
CA GLU A 63 7.54 2.80 3.20
C GLU A 63 8.94 3.27 3.63
N PHE A 64 9.03 4.38 4.36
CA PHE A 64 10.31 4.85 4.92
C PHE A 64 10.95 3.82 5.86
N GLY A 65 10.14 3.18 6.71
CA GLY A 65 10.63 2.16 7.64
C GLY A 65 11.16 0.90 6.94
N LEU A 66 10.50 0.45 5.86
CA LEU A 66 10.99 -0.65 5.03
C LEU A 66 12.30 -0.30 4.32
N MET A 67 12.38 0.89 3.74
CA MET A 67 13.64 1.40 3.14
C MET A 67 14.76 1.54 4.17
N ALA A 68 14.44 1.83 5.43
CA ALA A 68 15.37 1.94 6.55
C ALA A 68 15.81 0.58 7.14
N GLY A 69 15.31 -0.54 6.62
CA GLY A 69 15.75 -1.88 6.97
C GLY A 69 14.83 -2.66 7.90
N ALA A 70 13.56 -2.29 8.02
CA ALA A 70 12.55 -3.14 8.64
C ALA A 70 12.29 -4.40 7.79
N ASP A 71 11.94 -5.51 8.46
CA ASP A 71 11.67 -6.80 7.81
C ASP A 71 10.18 -7.06 7.62
N ARG A 72 9.31 -6.38 8.39
CA ARG A 72 7.87 -6.66 8.42
C ARG A 72 7.07 -5.39 8.76
N VAL A 73 5.89 -5.29 8.20
CA VAL A 73 4.87 -4.32 8.61
C VAL A 73 3.63 -5.05 9.09
N GLU A 74 3.04 -4.58 10.16
CA GLU A 74 1.76 -5.01 10.72
C GLU A 74 0.74 -3.90 10.48
N GLY A 75 -0.37 -4.23 9.88
CA GLY A 75 -1.43 -3.31 9.57
C GLY A 75 -2.76 -4.02 9.35
N THR A 76 -3.70 -3.35 8.75
CA THR A 76 -5.04 -3.88 8.48
C THR A 76 -5.44 -3.68 7.03
N LEU A 77 -6.32 -4.53 6.52
CA LEU A 77 -6.89 -4.32 5.20
C LEU A 77 -7.75 -3.05 5.22
N PHE A 78 -7.50 -2.18 4.24
CA PHE A 78 -8.14 -0.87 4.08
C PHE A 78 -7.98 0.08 5.29
N GLY A 79 -6.97 -0.14 6.12
CA GLY A 79 -6.61 0.75 7.22
C GLY A 79 -7.57 0.74 8.41
N ASN A 80 -8.47 -0.24 8.51
CA ASN A 80 -9.41 -0.30 9.63
C ASN A 80 -8.69 -0.53 10.96
N GLY A 81 -9.15 0.10 12.06
CA GLY A 81 -8.52 0.00 13.37
C GLY A 81 -9.03 1.05 14.35
N GLU A 82 -8.37 1.14 15.48
CA GLU A 82 -8.70 2.14 16.50
C GLU A 82 -8.49 3.57 16.02
N ARG A 83 -9.29 4.50 16.48
CA ARG A 83 -9.26 5.95 16.17
C ARG A 83 -9.34 6.20 14.65
N THR A 84 -8.21 6.55 14.04
CA THR A 84 -8.06 6.81 12.59
C THR A 84 -7.63 5.58 11.80
N GLY A 85 -7.45 4.45 12.48
CA GLY A 85 -7.02 3.18 11.90
C GLY A 85 -5.50 2.93 11.98
N ASN A 86 -5.10 1.84 11.37
CA ASN A 86 -3.72 1.39 11.22
C ASN A 86 -3.21 1.67 9.80
N VAL A 87 -1.95 1.35 9.55
CA VAL A 87 -1.45 1.35 8.18
C VAL A 87 -2.32 0.43 7.31
N ASP A 88 -2.71 0.94 6.17
CA ASP A 88 -3.47 0.19 5.16
C ASP A 88 -2.53 -0.73 4.37
N ILE A 89 -2.64 -2.02 4.61
CA ILE A 89 -1.81 -3.04 3.97
C ILE A 89 -2.11 -3.14 2.46
N VAL A 90 -3.35 -2.89 2.04
CA VAL A 90 -3.71 -2.91 0.61
C VAL A 90 -2.95 -1.81 -0.13
N THR A 91 -3.04 -0.58 0.37
CA THR A 91 -2.33 0.55 -0.24
C THR A 91 -0.81 0.35 -0.19
N LEU A 92 -0.26 -0.07 0.93
CA LEU A 92 1.18 -0.30 1.08
C LEU A 92 1.69 -1.36 0.09
N ALA A 93 1.01 -2.51 0.01
CA ALA A 93 1.40 -3.59 -0.87
C ALA A 93 1.34 -3.19 -2.36
N LEU A 94 0.30 -2.48 -2.76
CA LEU A 94 0.15 -2.02 -4.15
C LEU A 94 1.13 -0.88 -4.49
N ASN A 95 1.46 -0.02 -3.53
CA ASN A 95 2.56 0.94 -3.70
C ASN A 95 3.89 0.21 -3.96
N MET A 96 4.21 -0.84 -3.18
CA MET A 96 5.40 -1.65 -3.40
C MET A 96 5.39 -2.29 -4.80
N LEU A 97 4.28 -2.88 -5.20
CA LEU A 97 4.12 -3.52 -6.51
C LEU A 97 4.37 -2.54 -7.65
N THR A 98 3.82 -1.32 -7.58
CA THR A 98 4.04 -0.26 -8.58
C THR A 98 5.50 0.22 -8.67
N GLN A 99 6.30 -0.05 -7.64
CA GLN A 99 7.74 0.23 -7.62
C GLN A 99 8.59 -1.02 -7.95
N GLY A 100 7.95 -2.11 -8.40
CA GLY A 100 8.64 -3.34 -8.78
C GLY A 100 9.06 -4.22 -7.60
N VAL A 101 8.50 -4.00 -6.43
CA VAL A 101 8.74 -4.80 -5.23
C VAL A 101 7.55 -5.72 -4.98
N GLU A 102 7.76 -7.03 -5.10
CA GLU A 102 6.73 -8.04 -4.89
C GLU A 102 6.34 -8.14 -3.40
N PRO A 103 5.07 -7.80 -3.03
CA PRO A 103 4.64 -7.84 -1.63
C PRO A 103 4.27 -9.25 -1.15
N ASN A 104 4.24 -10.25 -2.03
CA ASN A 104 3.73 -11.61 -1.78
C ASN A 104 2.28 -11.64 -1.24
N LEU A 105 1.46 -10.69 -1.69
CA LEU A 105 0.04 -10.60 -1.40
C LEU A 105 -0.74 -10.55 -2.72
N ASP A 106 -1.82 -11.30 -2.81
CA ASP A 106 -2.65 -11.39 -4.00
C ASP A 106 -3.88 -10.47 -3.86
N PHE A 107 -3.93 -9.43 -4.68
CA PHE A 107 -5.07 -8.52 -4.84
C PHE A 107 -5.67 -8.59 -6.24
N SER A 108 -5.45 -9.67 -6.99
CA SER A 108 -5.99 -9.85 -8.35
C SER A 108 -7.52 -9.87 -8.41
N ASN A 109 -8.19 -9.94 -7.27
CA ASN A 109 -9.64 -9.73 -7.12
C ASN A 109 -9.91 -8.81 -5.92
N ILE A 110 -9.48 -7.56 -6.02
CA ILE A 110 -9.59 -6.58 -4.92
C ILE A 110 -11.04 -6.35 -4.47
N ASN A 111 -12.00 -6.44 -5.39
CA ASN A 111 -13.42 -6.27 -5.06
C ASN A 111 -13.95 -7.39 -4.13
N SER A 112 -13.43 -8.62 -4.26
CA SER A 112 -13.78 -9.70 -3.34
C SER A 112 -13.23 -9.46 -1.95
N VAL A 113 -11.97 -9.04 -1.87
CA VAL A 113 -11.32 -8.67 -0.60
C VAL A 113 -12.07 -7.53 0.10
N MET A 114 -12.43 -6.50 -0.67
CA MET A 114 -13.17 -5.34 -0.15
C MET A 114 -14.53 -5.75 0.43
N ARG A 115 -15.33 -6.52 -0.30
CA ARG A 115 -16.65 -7.00 0.17
C ARG A 115 -16.57 -7.84 1.43
N GLU A 116 -15.55 -8.70 1.53
CA GLU A 116 -15.36 -9.53 2.73
C GLU A 116 -15.02 -8.67 3.95
N VAL A 117 -14.13 -7.69 3.78
CA VAL A 117 -13.76 -6.77 4.86
C VAL A 117 -14.93 -5.88 5.28
N GLU A 118 -15.69 -5.35 4.33
CA GLU A 118 -16.91 -4.57 4.63
C GLU A 118 -17.96 -5.41 5.37
N TYR A 119 -18.14 -6.66 4.97
CA TYR A 119 -19.03 -7.59 5.67
C TYR A 119 -18.58 -7.84 7.11
N CYS A 120 -17.30 -8.11 7.32
CA CYS A 120 -16.76 -8.39 8.66
C CYS A 120 -16.77 -7.16 9.57
N ASN A 121 -16.41 -6.00 9.05
CA ASN A 121 -16.24 -4.77 9.82
C ASN A 121 -17.53 -3.94 9.93
N GLN A 122 -18.51 -4.19 9.07
CA GLN A 122 -19.75 -3.39 8.94
C GLN A 122 -19.47 -1.90 8.68
N LEU A 123 -18.36 -1.62 8.00
CA LEU A 123 -17.93 -0.28 7.60
C LEU A 123 -17.58 -0.30 6.10
N PRO A 124 -18.10 0.64 5.30
CA PRO A 124 -17.78 0.70 3.88
C PRO A 124 -16.35 1.21 3.65
N VAL A 125 -15.70 0.68 2.64
CA VAL A 125 -14.45 1.25 2.11
C VAL A 125 -14.78 2.55 1.36
N HIS A 126 -13.98 3.58 1.57
CA HIS A 126 -14.26 4.88 0.95
C HIS A 126 -14.20 4.80 -0.59
N PRO A 127 -15.16 5.38 -1.34
CA PRO A 127 -15.19 5.30 -2.81
C PRO A 127 -13.95 5.85 -3.53
N ARG A 128 -13.15 6.66 -2.85
CA ARG A 128 -11.85 7.19 -3.33
C ARG A 128 -10.65 6.56 -2.62
N HIS A 129 -10.83 5.38 -2.01
CA HIS A 129 -9.73 4.65 -1.40
C HIS A 129 -8.70 4.28 -2.48
N PRO A 130 -7.39 4.49 -2.26
CA PRO A 130 -6.36 4.13 -3.23
C PRO A 130 -6.54 2.70 -3.75
N TYR A 131 -6.46 2.49 -5.05
CA TYR A 131 -6.58 1.22 -5.77
C TYR A 131 -7.94 0.50 -5.66
N ALA A 132 -8.65 0.57 -4.52
CA ALA A 132 -9.84 -0.22 -4.25
C ALA A 132 -11.15 0.53 -4.46
N GLY A 133 -11.19 1.82 -4.21
CA GLY A 133 -12.42 2.61 -4.25
C GLY A 133 -13.11 2.58 -5.62
N ASP A 134 -14.42 2.70 -5.64
CA ASP A 134 -15.23 2.60 -6.89
C ASP A 134 -14.87 3.66 -7.93
N LEU A 135 -14.36 4.82 -7.49
CA LEU A 135 -14.09 5.97 -8.36
C LEU A 135 -12.62 6.06 -8.82
N VAL A 136 -11.73 5.17 -8.37
CA VAL A 136 -10.28 5.35 -8.60
C VAL A 136 -9.84 5.05 -10.04
N PHE A 137 -10.61 4.25 -10.78
CA PHE A 137 -10.36 3.95 -12.18
C PHE A 137 -11.35 4.64 -13.12
N THR A 138 -11.93 5.76 -12.66
CA THR A 138 -12.90 6.55 -13.42
C THR A 138 -12.32 7.92 -13.75
N ALA A 139 -12.33 8.33 -15.01
CA ALA A 139 -11.97 9.68 -15.41
C ALA A 139 -13.22 10.47 -15.82
N PHE A 140 -13.32 11.69 -15.28
CA PHE A 140 -14.45 12.60 -15.55
C PHE A 140 -14.12 13.67 -16.60
N SER A 141 -12.82 13.97 -16.80
CA SER A 141 -12.38 14.97 -17.79
C SER A 141 -12.16 14.32 -19.16
N GLY A 142 -12.70 14.92 -20.22
CA GLY A 142 -12.52 14.43 -21.59
C GLY A 142 -11.05 14.36 -22.04
N SER A 143 -10.22 15.30 -21.59
CA SER A 143 -8.78 15.28 -21.87
C SER A 143 -8.05 14.12 -21.18
N HIS A 144 -8.45 13.76 -19.97
CA HIS A 144 -7.89 12.59 -19.26
C HIS A 144 -8.34 11.30 -19.93
N GLN A 145 -9.60 11.19 -20.32
CA GLN A 145 -10.14 10.02 -21.03
C GLN A 145 -9.41 9.79 -22.35
N ASP A 146 -9.16 10.84 -23.13
CA ASP A 146 -8.39 10.77 -24.39
C ASP A 146 -6.95 10.31 -24.14
N ALA A 147 -6.28 10.86 -23.13
CA ALA A 147 -4.93 10.46 -22.77
C ALA A 147 -4.84 8.99 -22.33
N ILE A 148 -5.78 8.51 -21.52
CA ILE A 148 -5.87 7.12 -21.07
C ILE A 148 -6.09 6.21 -22.28
N LYS A 149 -7.03 6.53 -23.18
CA LYS A 149 -7.28 5.77 -24.41
C LYS A 149 -6.03 5.66 -25.28
N LYS A 150 -5.33 6.75 -25.47
CA LYS A 150 -4.04 6.77 -26.21
C LYS A 150 -2.97 5.93 -25.52
N GLY A 151 -2.89 6.00 -24.19
CA GLY A 151 -1.96 5.19 -23.38
C GLY A 151 -2.23 3.68 -23.55
N PHE A 152 -3.46 3.23 -23.43
CA PHE A 152 -3.83 1.84 -23.68
C PHE A 152 -3.51 1.38 -25.11
N HIS A 153 -3.72 2.25 -26.10
CA HIS A 153 -3.36 1.93 -27.48
C HIS A 153 -1.85 1.78 -27.65
N ALA A 154 -1.07 2.70 -27.07
CA ALA A 154 0.38 2.68 -27.15
C ALA A 154 0.97 1.41 -26.47
N ILE A 155 0.49 1.04 -25.27
CA ILE A 155 0.94 -0.19 -24.59
C ILE A 155 0.66 -1.43 -25.42
N LYS A 156 -0.52 -1.54 -26.05
CA LYS A 156 -0.84 -2.69 -26.91
C LYS A 156 0.07 -2.83 -28.14
N GLN A 157 0.68 -1.74 -28.59
CA GLN A 157 1.63 -1.73 -29.70
C GLN A 157 3.09 -1.81 -29.26
N SER A 158 3.36 -1.59 -27.98
CA SER A 158 4.68 -1.62 -27.39
C SER A 158 5.06 -3.03 -26.96
N ASN A 159 6.33 -3.38 -27.12
CA ASN A 159 6.92 -4.57 -26.48
C ASN A 159 7.49 -4.24 -25.07
N ASN A 160 7.23 -3.04 -24.57
CA ASN A 160 7.67 -2.65 -23.23
C ASN A 160 6.74 -3.26 -22.18
N PRO A 161 7.25 -4.07 -21.23
CA PRO A 161 6.44 -4.64 -20.16
C PRO A 161 6.06 -3.63 -19.06
N GLN A 162 6.63 -2.41 -19.12
CA GLN A 162 6.40 -1.39 -18.12
C GLN A 162 5.04 -0.72 -18.32
N TRP A 163 4.27 -0.58 -17.22
CA TRP A 163 3.02 0.15 -17.23
C TRP A 163 3.23 1.65 -17.33
N GLU A 164 2.69 2.29 -18.37
CA GLU A 164 2.90 3.72 -18.65
C GLU A 164 1.60 4.42 -19.11
N VAL A 165 0.41 3.91 -18.70
CA VAL A 165 -0.86 4.58 -19.02
C VAL A 165 -1.02 5.83 -18.16
N PRO A 166 -1.19 7.03 -18.76
CA PRO A 166 -1.42 8.26 -18.02
C PRO A 166 -2.61 8.15 -17.07
N TYR A 167 -2.50 8.77 -15.88
CA TYR A 167 -3.54 8.82 -14.85
C TYR A 167 -3.92 7.49 -14.21
N LEU A 168 -3.34 6.37 -14.62
CA LEU A 168 -3.56 5.07 -14.01
C LEU A 168 -2.24 4.54 -13.41
N PRO A 169 -2.12 4.49 -12.07
CA PRO A 169 -0.87 4.08 -11.42
C PRO A 169 -0.57 2.58 -11.58
N ILE A 170 -1.56 1.79 -11.92
CA ILE A 170 -1.48 0.34 -12.12
C ILE A 170 -2.49 -0.07 -13.21
N ASP A 171 -2.27 -1.22 -13.86
CA ASP A 171 -3.29 -1.81 -14.72
C ASP A 171 -4.49 -2.24 -13.87
N PRO A 172 -5.70 -1.70 -14.12
CA PRO A 172 -6.89 -2.16 -13.42
C PRO A 172 -7.12 -3.68 -13.54
N ALA A 173 -6.69 -4.30 -14.64
CA ALA A 173 -6.82 -5.74 -14.86
C ALA A 173 -6.02 -6.57 -13.84
N ASP A 174 -4.89 -6.07 -13.34
CA ASP A 174 -4.09 -6.73 -12.29
C ASP A 174 -4.84 -6.84 -10.95
N LEU A 175 -5.87 -6.01 -10.78
CA LEU A 175 -6.73 -5.99 -9.60
C LEU A 175 -8.11 -6.63 -9.85
N GLY A 176 -8.31 -7.26 -11.02
CA GLY A 176 -9.60 -7.81 -11.44
C GLY A 176 -10.65 -6.72 -11.71
N ARG A 177 -10.20 -5.52 -12.09
CA ARG A 177 -11.05 -4.36 -12.38
C ARG A 177 -10.92 -3.92 -13.84
N ASN A 178 -11.77 -2.99 -14.23
CA ASN A 178 -11.73 -2.35 -15.55
C ASN A 178 -11.63 -0.84 -15.38
N TYR A 179 -11.12 -0.18 -16.41
CA TYR A 179 -11.23 1.27 -16.52
C TYR A 179 -12.63 1.65 -16.95
N ASP A 180 -13.31 2.46 -16.14
CA ASP A 180 -14.66 2.96 -16.43
C ASP A 180 -14.61 4.37 -17.00
N CYS A 181 -14.98 4.50 -18.26
CA CYS A 181 -15.15 5.79 -18.92
C CYS A 181 -16.62 6.24 -18.77
N LEU A 182 -16.86 7.20 -17.88
CA LEU A 182 -18.17 7.87 -17.82
C LEU A 182 -18.22 8.91 -18.95
N LEU A 183 -18.86 8.53 -20.06
CA LEU A 183 -19.26 9.49 -21.08
C LEU A 183 -20.43 10.30 -20.54
N TYR A 184 -20.17 11.55 -20.13
CA TYR A 184 -21.25 12.53 -20.08
C TYR A 184 -21.58 12.88 -21.53
N THR A 185 -22.60 12.25 -22.09
CA THR A 185 -23.28 12.82 -23.24
C THR A 185 -24.02 14.03 -22.73
N SER A 186 -23.43 15.22 -22.89
CA SER A 186 -24.22 16.42 -22.88
C SER A 186 -25.05 16.40 -24.15
N ASP A 187 -26.28 15.99 -24.04
CA ASP A 187 -27.31 16.35 -25.03
C ASP A 187 -27.46 17.86 -24.94
N ALA A 188 -26.80 18.58 -25.83
CA ALA A 188 -27.06 19.99 -26.09
C ALA A 188 -27.87 20.10 -27.37
#